data_dc9ed8f907d8902c3611c35c55974a91
#
_entry.id   dc9ed8f907d8902c3611c35c55974a91
#
_cell.length_a   1.000
_cell.length_b   1.000
_cell.length_c   1.000
_cell.angle_alpha   90.00
_cell.angle_beta   90.00
_cell.angle_gamma   90.00
#
_symmetry.space_group_name_H-M   'P 1'
#
loop_
_entity.id
_entity.type
_entity.pdbx_description
1 polymer ?
#
loop_
_entity_poly.entity_id
_entity_poly.type
_entity_poly.pdbx_seq_one_letter_code
_entity_poly.pdbx_strand_id
1 'polypeptide(L)'
;MKKLILSAALLAASLASQAQQGPLWMRYPAISPDGSTIAFAYKGDLYCVPANGGEARQLTTHAAYDSQPIWSPDGKKIAFTSNREGSLDVYVISAKGGAPTRLTTHSGKETPIAFKDNDHVLFSANIMPTAQSNLFAANEFSQVYEVSTEGGRPKLYSVLPMENISINKNGQVLYHDKKGYEDAWRKHHTSPITRDIWMLDNGKYQKLTTFKGEDRNPVWAADNQSFYYLSEQDGSFNIYRRNIASGKDTQITQQKKNPIRFLTSSDNGLLCYGFDGEIYTIKEGAQPQKVSISITTDNDEPSLIRKVQSWGATEIALSPDAKEVAFVMHGDVYVTSTEYKTTKRITDTPQQERNLSFAPDGRSLVYASERNGVWQIFQAKIKNEKEKNFTYCTEIEEEQLTKTNVTSQYPAYSPDGKEVAFYEDRATLRIINLKSKEVRTVLDGKYNYSYSDGDIWFEWSPDSKWLMCSYIGNGGWNNTDIAVVKADGKEVHNITDSGYSDSNGKWVLGGKAILFESDRAGYRSHGSWGAEYDAYLMFLDLEAYDRFRMSKEELELAEANKDEKEKKADEKEEKK
;
A
#
# COMPACT_ATOMS: atom_id res chain seq x y z
N MET A 1 -47.40 18.71 -30.83
CA MET A 1 -47.08 19.31 -29.52
C MET A 1 -46.41 18.31 -28.55
N LYS A 2 -46.96 17.14 -28.25
CA LYS A 2 -46.33 16.19 -27.31
C LYS A 2 -44.90 15.73 -27.70
N LYS A 3 -44.58 15.54 -29.01
CA LYS A 3 -43.23 15.19 -29.45
C LYS A 3 -42.21 16.33 -29.35
N LEU A 4 -42.64 17.58 -29.51
CA LEU A 4 -41.79 18.76 -29.31
C LEU A 4 -41.45 19.00 -27.83
N ILE A 5 -42.39 18.72 -26.93
CA ILE A 5 -42.16 18.84 -25.47
C ILE A 5 -41.21 17.76 -24.97
N LEU A 6 -41.30 16.54 -25.53
CA LEU A 6 -40.38 15.46 -25.17
C LEU A 6 -38.95 15.72 -25.67
N SER A 7 -38.81 16.29 -26.89
CA SER A 7 -37.49 16.68 -27.43
C SER A 7 -36.86 17.86 -26.65
N ALA A 8 -37.65 18.83 -26.22
CA ALA A 8 -37.18 19.93 -25.42
C ALA A 8 -36.81 19.49 -24.00
N ALA A 9 -37.51 18.51 -23.41
CA ALA A 9 -37.17 17.93 -22.10
C ALA A 9 -35.90 17.07 -22.17
N LEU A 10 -35.67 16.33 -23.28
CA LEU A 10 -34.42 15.60 -23.51
C LEU A 10 -33.23 16.54 -23.77
N LEU A 11 -33.43 17.67 -24.48
CA LEU A 11 -32.38 18.66 -24.68
C LEU A 11 -32.07 19.39 -23.35
N ALA A 12 -33.07 19.72 -22.54
CA ALA A 12 -32.90 20.31 -21.22
C ALA A 12 -32.21 19.33 -20.24
N ALA A 13 -32.52 18.04 -20.32
CA ALA A 13 -31.83 17.01 -19.52
C ALA A 13 -30.37 16.81 -19.97
N SER A 14 -30.06 16.91 -21.28
CA SER A 14 -28.68 16.84 -21.78
C SER A 14 -27.86 18.10 -21.48
N LEU A 15 -28.51 19.28 -21.38
CA LEU A 15 -27.87 20.52 -20.95
C LEU A 15 -27.67 20.57 -19.43
N ALA A 16 -28.53 19.93 -18.65
CA ALA A 16 -28.34 19.78 -17.21
C ALA A 16 -27.24 18.79 -16.82
N SER A 17 -26.84 17.87 -17.73
CA SER A 17 -25.72 16.94 -17.49
C SER A 17 -24.34 17.54 -17.77
N GLN A 18 -24.25 18.75 -18.30
CA GLN A 18 -23.04 19.59 -18.34
C GLN A 18 -22.99 20.61 -17.20
N ALA A 19 -23.62 20.33 -16.06
CA ALA A 19 -23.28 21.03 -14.82
C ALA A 19 -21.79 20.80 -14.61
N GLN A 20 -21.02 21.87 -14.75
CA GLN A 20 -19.57 21.92 -14.60
C GLN A 20 -19.21 21.14 -13.34
N GLN A 21 -18.67 19.92 -13.52
CA GLN A 21 -18.16 19.17 -12.38
C GLN A 21 -17.09 20.05 -11.76
N GLY A 22 -17.29 20.41 -10.49
CA GLY A 22 -16.30 21.18 -9.75
C GLY A 22 -14.91 20.49 -9.79
N PRO A 23 -13.84 21.15 -9.40
CA PRO A 23 -12.51 20.56 -9.40
C PRO A 23 -12.51 19.30 -8.54
N LEU A 24 -11.97 18.20 -9.06
CA LEU A 24 -11.80 16.93 -8.36
C LEU A 24 -10.32 16.72 -7.97
N TRP A 25 -10.10 15.86 -6.98
CA TRP A 25 -8.76 15.55 -6.46
C TRP A 25 -8.11 16.70 -5.70
N MET A 26 -8.92 17.54 -5.08
CA MET A 26 -8.46 18.46 -4.05
C MET A 26 -7.97 17.66 -2.84
N ARG A 27 -6.76 18.00 -2.35
CA ARG A 27 -6.09 17.23 -1.31
C ARG A 27 -5.66 18.09 -0.14
N TYR A 28 -5.47 17.44 1.00
CA TYR A 28 -4.96 18.06 2.23
C TYR A 28 -5.73 19.31 2.66
N PRO A 29 -7.09 19.26 2.73
CA PRO A 29 -7.83 20.39 3.22
C PRO A 29 -7.48 20.66 4.69
N ALA A 30 -7.12 21.90 4.97
CA ALA A 30 -6.82 22.38 6.31
C ALA A 30 -7.69 23.60 6.62
N ILE A 31 -8.57 23.47 7.61
CA ILE A 31 -9.43 24.56 8.04
C ILE A 31 -8.66 25.54 8.94
N SER A 32 -8.87 26.85 8.77
CA SER A 32 -8.27 27.87 9.64
C SER A 32 -8.77 27.74 11.09
N PRO A 33 -8.01 28.19 12.09
CA PRO A 33 -8.42 28.12 13.49
C PRO A 33 -9.77 28.76 13.78
N ASP A 34 -10.10 29.88 13.13
CA ASP A 34 -11.40 30.56 13.26
C ASP A 34 -12.56 29.87 12.49
N GLY A 35 -12.25 28.85 11.68
CA GLY A 35 -13.21 28.10 10.88
C GLY A 35 -13.74 28.84 9.64
N SER A 36 -13.13 29.96 9.24
CA SER A 36 -13.62 30.79 8.14
C SER A 36 -13.09 30.40 6.76
N THR A 37 -11.88 29.81 6.69
CA THR A 37 -11.15 29.58 5.46
C THR A 37 -10.56 28.16 5.42
N ILE A 38 -10.58 27.53 4.26
CA ILE A 38 -9.95 26.23 4.02
C ILE A 38 -8.78 26.44 3.05
N ALA A 39 -7.59 26.03 3.46
CA ALA A 39 -6.43 25.87 2.57
C ALA A 39 -6.39 24.43 2.05
N PHE A 40 -6.04 24.23 0.78
CA PHE A 40 -5.95 22.90 0.18
C PHE A 40 -4.95 22.89 -0.99
N ALA A 41 -4.50 21.71 -1.37
CA ALA A 41 -3.65 21.53 -2.54
C ALA A 41 -4.49 21.05 -3.74
N TYR A 42 -4.23 21.65 -4.91
CA TYR A 42 -4.82 21.25 -6.18
C TYR A 42 -3.82 21.44 -7.31
N LYS A 43 -3.57 20.39 -8.10
CA LYS A 43 -2.62 20.39 -9.25
C LYS A 43 -1.21 20.90 -8.92
N GLY A 44 -0.73 20.72 -7.70
CA GLY A 44 0.61 21.11 -7.29
C GLY A 44 0.72 22.52 -6.70
N ASP A 45 -0.38 23.25 -6.60
CA ASP A 45 -0.45 24.56 -5.96
C ASP A 45 -1.37 24.57 -4.74
N LEU A 46 -1.16 25.55 -3.87
CA LEU A 46 -2.04 25.82 -2.74
C LEU A 46 -3.12 26.82 -3.10
N TYR A 47 -4.31 26.57 -2.61
CA TYR A 47 -5.49 27.43 -2.74
C TYR A 47 -6.13 27.69 -1.38
N CYS A 48 -6.83 28.81 -1.26
CA CYS A 48 -7.66 29.16 -0.13
C CYS A 48 -9.08 29.45 -0.61
N VAL A 49 -10.09 28.92 0.10
CA VAL A 49 -11.51 29.15 -0.17
C VAL A 49 -12.26 29.42 1.14
N PRO A 50 -13.32 30.25 1.14
CA PRO A 50 -14.20 30.36 2.30
C PRO A 50 -14.78 28.99 2.70
N ALA A 51 -14.92 28.71 4.00
CA ALA A 51 -15.39 27.42 4.49
C ALA A 51 -16.83 27.07 4.05
N ASN A 52 -17.61 28.05 3.66
CA ASN A 52 -18.95 27.90 3.08
C ASN A 52 -18.97 27.77 1.55
N GLY A 53 -17.78 27.73 0.92
CA GLY A 53 -17.61 27.61 -0.53
C GLY A 53 -17.47 28.94 -1.26
N GLY A 54 -17.32 28.85 -2.58
CA GLY A 54 -17.15 29.98 -3.47
C GLY A 54 -15.92 29.83 -4.37
N GLU A 55 -15.41 30.94 -4.88
CA GLU A 55 -14.21 30.98 -5.71
C GLU A 55 -12.96 30.83 -4.85
N ALA A 56 -12.11 29.85 -5.21
CA ALA A 56 -10.86 29.61 -4.53
C ALA A 56 -9.76 30.55 -5.07
N ARG A 57 -9.08 31.22 -4.17
CA ARG A 57 -7.91 32.05 -4.49
C ARG A 57 -6.66 31.18 -4.48
N GLN A 58 -5.92 31.18 -5.57
CA GLN A 58 -4.61 30.53 -5.66
C GLN A 58 -3.61 31.27 -4.76
N LEU A 59 -2.90 30.52 -3.93
CA LEU A 59 -1.94 31.05 -2.96
C LEU A 59 -0.50 30.94 -3.46
N THR A 60 -0.18 29.84 -4.18
CA THR A 60 1.13 29.60 -4.79
C THR A 60 0.98 29.40 -6.29
N THR A 61 2.03 29.75 -7.06
CA THR A 61 2.04 29.70 -8.54
C THR A 61 3.40 29.21 -9.08
N HIS A 62 4.23 28.64 -8.23
CA HIS A 62 5.54 28.13 -8.64
C HIS A 62 5.37 26.77 -9.36
N ALA A 63 6.24 26.48 -10.35
CA ALA A 63 6.19 25.20 -11.08
C ALA A 63 6.51 23.95 -10.23
N ALA A 64 6.95 24.13 -8.99
CA ALA A 64 7.17 23.05 -8.03
C ALA A 64 5.87 22.53 -7.45
N TYR A 65 5.91 21.34 -6.87
CA TYR A 65 4.78 20.70 -6.22
C TYR A 65 4.65 21.17 -4.77
N ASP A 66 3.63 21.98 -4.49
CA ASP A 66 3.27 22.47 -3.17
C ASP A 66 2.11 21.66 -2.59
N SER A 67 2.22 21.20 -1.33
CA SER A 67 1.21 20.33 -0.70
C SER A 67 1.23 20.40 0.81
N GLN A 68 0.27 19.75 1.45
CA GLN A 68 0.15 19.56 2.90
C GLN A 68 0.17 20.88 3.69
N PRO A 69 -0.74 21.83 3.37
CA PRO A 69 -0.83 23.07 4.10
C PRO A 69 -1.32 22.84 5.54
N ILE A 70 -0.71 23.54 6.50
CA ILE A 70 -1.16 23.62 7.89
C ILE A 70 -1.17 25.09 8.34
N TRP A 71 -2.14 25.44 9.19
CA TRP A 71 -2.32 26.81 9.68
C TRP A 71 -1.55 27.06 10.98
N SER A 72 -1.02 28.28 11.15
CA SER A 72 -0.59 28.78 12.45
C SER A 72 -1.79 29.00 13.37
N PRO A 73 -1.62 28.89 14.71
CA PRO A 73 -2.72 29.08 15.65
C PRO A 73 -3.46 30.42 15.55
N ASP A 74 -2.77 31.48 15.12
CA ASP A 74 -3.38 32.80 14.91
C ASP A 74 -3.99 32.99 13.50
N GLY A 75 -3.93 31.97 12.64
CA GLY A 75 -4.47 31.97 11.28
C GLY A 75 -3.74 32.91 10.29
N LYS A 76 -2.54 33.40 10.62
CA LYS A 76 -1.84 34.36 9.76
C LYS A 76 -0.82 33.72 8.82
N LYS A 77 -0.32 32.53 9.14
CA LYS A 77 0.70 31.82 8.39
C LYS A 77 0.18 30.44 7.97
N ILE A 78 0.69 29.95 6.85
CA ILE A 78 0.49 28.57 6.38
C ILE A 78 1.86 27.96 6.13
N ALA A 79 2.17 26.87 6.82
CA ALA A 79 3.35 26.05 6.49
C ALA A 79 2.93 24.93 5.52
N PHE A 80 3.82 24.55 4.62
CA PHE A 80 3.55 23.58 3.58
C PHE A 80 4.83 22.90 3.10
N THR A 81 4.69 21.82 2.37
CA THR A 81 5.79 21.09 1.71
C THR A 81 5.94 21.56 0.27
N SER A 82 7.20 21.80 -0.18
CA SER A 82 7.51 22.15 -1.56
C SER A 82 8.84 21.53 -2.01
N ASN A 83 8.92 21.13 -3.28
CA ASN A 83 10.15 20.63 -3.89
C ASN A 83 10.89 21.67 -4.76
N ARG A 84 10.74 22.96 -4.47
CA ARG A 84 11.32 24.09 -5.24
C ARG A 84 12.83 24.02 -5.41
N GLU A 85 13.52 23.46 -4.42
CA GLU A 85 14.98 23.31 -4.41
C GLU A 85 15.45 21.87 -4.58
N GLY A 86 14.58 20.99 -5.16
CA GLY A 86 14.89 19.61 -5.51
C GLY A 86 14.39 18.57 -4.51
N SER A 87 14.59 18.76 -3.20
CA SER A 87 13.99 17.93 -2.15
C SER A 87 12.66 18.52 -1.66
N LEU A 88 11.88 17.69 -0.95
CA LEU A 88 10.66 18.16 -0.29
C LEU A 88 11.03 18.84 1.03
N ASP A 89 10.99 20.14 1.05
CA ASP A 89 11.32 20.98 2.20
C ASP A 89 10.07 21.66 2.79
N VAL A 90 10.21 22.15 4.02
CA VAL A 90 9.17 22.93 4.70
C VAL A 90 9.33 24.41 4.33
N TYR A 91 8.23 24.99 3.90
CA TYR A 91 8.09 26.42 3.62
C TYR A 91 6.97 27.03 4.48
N VAL A 92 7.03 28.33 4.68
CA VAL A 92 5.96 29.12 5.27
C VAL A 92 5.60 30.30 4.38
N ILE A 93 4.28 30.58 4.30
CA ILE A 93 3.74 31.71 3.54
C ILE A 93 2.70 32.45 4.40
N SER A 94 2.53 33.75 4.19
CA SER A 94 1.41 34.48 4.76
C SER A 94 0.07 33.93 4.23
N ALA A 95 -0.93 33.78 5.07
CA ALA A 95 -2.29 33.42 4.65
C ALA A 95 -2.89 34.35 3.59
N LYS A 96 -2.36 35.57 3.47
CA LYS A 96 -2.75 36.56 2.45
C LYS A 96 -2.01 36.39 1.12
N GLY A 97 -1.01 35.50 1.07
CA GLY A 97 -0.10 35.30 -0.07
C GLY A 97 1.18 36.09 0.06
N GLY A 98 1.98 36.10 -1.00
CA GLY A 98 3.31 36.71 -1.07
C GLY A 98 4.39 35.66 -1.31
N ALA A 99 5.66 36.03 -1.17
CA ALA A 99 6.77 35.09 -1.33
C ALA A 99 6.88 34.16 -0.12
N PRO A 100 6.97 32.85 -0.33
CA PRO A 100 7.19 31.91 0.77
C PRO A 100 8.64 31.93 1.24
N THR A 101 8.84 31.65 2.51
CA THR A 101 10.16 31.49 3.14
C THR A 101 10.47 30.01 3.30
N ARG A 102 11.62 29.55 2.82
CA ARG A 102 12.13 28.19 3.06
C ARG A 102 12.63 28.06 4.49
N LEU A 103 12.16 27.05 5.22
CA LEU A 103 12.52 26.83 6.62
C LEU A 103 13.57 25.74 6.80
N THR A 104 13.57 24.74 5.91
CA THR A 104 14.44 23.57 6.02
C THR A 104 15.22 23.34 4.73
N THR A 105 16.35 22.62 4.81
CA THR A 105 17.33 22.51 3.72
C THR A 105 17.98 21.15 3.63
N HIS A 106 17.46 20.12 4.33
CA HIS A 106 18.00 18.78 4.26
C HIS A 106 17.64 18.10 2.93
N SER A 107 18.52 17.25 2.40
CA SER A 107 18.30 16.56 1.12
C SER A 107 17.24 15.45 1.17
N GLY A 108 16.78 15.06 2.37
CA GLY A 108 15.67 14.11 2.56
C GLY A 108 14.32 14.80 2.51
N LYS A 109 13.26 13.99 2.62
CA LYS A 109 11.89 14.50 2.68
C LYS A 109 11.61 15.12 4.04
N GLU A 110 11.12 16.35 4.06
CA GLU A 110 10.67 17.08 5.23
C GLU A 110 9.22 17.52 5.05
N THR A 111 8.37 17.25 6.06
CA THR A 111 6.93 17.49 5.96
C THR A 111 6.44 18.20 7.21
N PRO A 112 5.77 19.38 7.11
CA PRO A 112 5.19 20.04 8.26
C PRO A 112 4.01 19.21 8.78
N ILE A 113 3.90 19.07 10.10
CA ILE A 113 2.85 18.26 10.75
C ILE A 113 2.00 19.05 11.74
N ALA A 114 2.54 20.08 12.37
CA ALA A 114 1.81 21.00 13.24
C ALA A 114 2.55 22.33 13.41
N PHE A 115 1.86 23.38 13.79
CA PHE A 115 2.47 24.50 14.47
C PHE A 115 2.49 24.22 15.97
N LYS A 116 3.63 24.39 16.60
CA LYS A 116 3.77 24.33 18.07
C LYS A 116 3.21 25.60 18.72
N ASP A 117 3.48 26.72 18.10
CA ASP A 117 3.01 28.07 18.40
C ASP A 117 3.02 28.89 17.11
N ASN A 118 2.80 30.21 17.18
CA ASN A 118 2.73 31.05 15.96
C ASN A 118 4.10 31.20 15.23
N ASP A 119 5.19 30.85 15.90
CA ASP A 119 6.56 31.12 15.43
C ASP A 119 7.41 29.86 15.24
N HIS A 120 6.86 28.68 15.58
CA HIS A 120 7.57 27.41 15.43
C HIS A 120 6.71 26.35 14.74
N VAL A 121 7.30 25.71 13.72
CA VAL A 121 6.73 24.60 12.97
C VAL A 121 7.36 23.28 13.43
N LEU A 122 6.52 22.29 13.74
CA LEU A 122 6.93 20.90 13.89
C LEU A 122 6.86 20.21 12.54
N PHE A 123 7.92 19.49 12.20
CA PHE A 123 7.98 18.75 10.94
C PHE A 123 8.57 17.36 11.14
N SER A 124 8.17 16.45 10.29
CA SER A 124 8.67 15.07 10.23
C SER A 124 9.81 14.97 9.23
N ALA A 125 10.92 14.34 9.60
CA ALA A 125 12.05 14.09 8.74
C ALA A 125 12.88 12.90 9.20
N ASN A 126 13.63 12.29 8.28
CA ASN A 126 14.58 11.22 8.54
C ASN A 126 16.02 11.78 8.55
N ILE A 127 16.33 12.64 9.51
CA ILE A 127 17.65 13.27 9.65
C ILE A 127 18.47 12.43 10.64
N MET A 128 19.32 11.54 10.12
CA MET A 128 20.22 10.76 10.97
C MET A 128 21.50 11.55 11.30
N PRO A 129 21.97 11.51 12.54
CA PRO A 129 23.17 12.28 12.94
C PRO A 129 24.45 11.80 12.25
N THR A 130 24.60 10.51 12.01
CA THR A 130 25.70 9.91 11.23
C THR A 130 25.25 8.60 10.60
N ALA A 131 25.96 8.16 9.53
CA ALA A 131 25.69 6.85 8.92
C ALA A 131 25.95 5.69 9.89
N GLN A 132 26.93 5.84 10.81
CA GLN A 132 27.28 4.81 11.78
C GLN A 132 26.25 4.64 12.90
N SER A 133 25.44 5.65 13.19
CA SER A 133 24.35 5.56 14.16
C SER A 133 23.02 5.09 13.57
N ASN A 134 23.01 4.73 12.32
CA ASN A 134 21.84 4.20 11.63
C ASN A 134 21.69 2.69 11.90
N LEU A 135 21.02 2.33 12.98
CA LEU A 135 20.72 0.94 13.32
C LEU A 135 19.51 0.38 12.57
N PHE A 136 18.74 1.23 11.92
CA PHE A 136 17.55 0.88 11.14
C PHE A 136 17.66 1.48 9.74
N ALA A 137 16.92 0.94 8.79
CA ALA A 137 16.86 1.53 7.44
C ALA A 137 16.44 3.00 7.53
N ALA A 138 17.21 3.87 6.90
CA ALA A 138 17.15 5.32 7.07
C ALA A 138 15.78 5.96 6.76
N ASN A 139 14.90 5.27 6.02
CA ASN A 139 13.62 5.82 5.55
C ASN A 139 12.40 5.27 6.29
N GLU A 140 12.56 4.37 7.25
CA GLU A 140 11.42 3.71 7.90
C GLU A 140 10.81 4.54 9.01
N PHE A 141 11.64 5.15 9.86
CA PHE A 141 11.17 5.90 11.02
C PHE A 141 11.61 7.36 10.94
N SER A 142 10.63 8.24 10.82
CA SER A 142 10.85 9.67 10.90
C SER A 142 10.91 10.13 12.36
N GLN A 143 11.66 11.19 12.60
CA GLN A 143 11.70 11.92 13.86
C GLN A 143 10.96 13.25 13.71
N VAL A 144 10.57 13.84 14.80
CA VAL A 144 9.92 15.16 14.81
C VAL A 144 10.94 16.23 15.19
N TYR A 145 11.03 17.24 14.35
CA TYR A 145 11.90 18.42 14.54
C TYR A 145 11.07 19.69 14.68
N GLU A 146 11.66 20.69 15.26
CA GLU A 146 11.12 22.04 15.42
C GLU A 146 12.01 23.05 14.67
N VAL A 147 11.40 23.96 13.91
CA VAL A 147 12.08 25.05 13.24
C VAL A 147 11.29 26.36 13.41
N SER A 148 12.01 27.49 13.56
CA SER A 148 11.36 28.81 13.59
C SER A 148 10.79 29.17 12.22
N THR A 149 9.67 29.93 12.19
CA THR A 149 9.10 30.50 10.95
C THR A 149 10.02 31.52 10.29
N GLU A 150 11.06 31.98 10.97
CA GLU A 150 12.15 32.80 10.42
C GLU A 150 13.31 31.95 9.86
N GLY A 151 13.18 30.62 9.92
CA GLY A 151 14.23 29.69 9.53
C GLY A 151 15.26 29.46 10.63
N GLY A 152 16.45 28.99 10.23
CA GLY A 152 17.54 28.67 11.15
C GLY A 152 17.73 27.17 11.34
N ARG A 153 18.54 26.78 12.33
CA ARG A 153 18.86 25.37 12.56
C ARG A 153 17.71 24.63 13.23
N PRO A 154 17.17 23.56 12.63
CA PRO A 154 16.18 22.72 13.27
C PRO A 154 16.68 22.07 14.56
N LYS A 155 15.77 21.89 15.54
CA LYS A 155 16.03 21.20 16.79
C LYS A 155 15.20 19.94 16.85
N LEU A 156 15.75 18.85 17.40
CA LEU A 156 15.01 17.63 17.67
C LEU A 156 13.92 17.91 18.72
N TYR A 157 12.66 17.65 18.37
CA TYR A 157 11.51 17.73 19.26
C TYR A 157 11.19 16.37 19.88
N SER A 158 11.15 15.31 19.08
CA SER A 158 10.89 13.94 19.53
C SER A 158 11.60 12.93 18.64
N VAL A 159 12.16 11.91 19.29
CA VAL A 159 12.70 10.72 18.60
C VAL A 159 11.61 9.74 18.16
N LEU A 160 10.41 9.85 18.75
CA LEU A 160 9.29 8.99 18.39
C LEU A 160 8.70 9.40 17.04
N PRO A 161 8.33 8.43 16.20
CA PRO A 161 7.69 8.69 14.92
C PRO A 161 6.21 9.07 15.10
N MET A 162 5.98 10.33 15.46
CA MET A 162 4.64 10.90 15.61
C MET A 162 4.16 11.43 14.26
N GLU A 163 2.97 11.00 13.82
CA GLU A 163 2.33 11.51 12.62
C GLU A 163 1.01 12.23 12.98
N ASN A 164 0.62 13.22 12.19
CA ASN A 164 -0.62 14.02 12.37
C ASN A 164 -0.80 14.56 13.80
N ILE A 165 0.16 15.36 14.22
CA ILE A 165 0.13 15.98 15.56
C ILE A 165 -0.97 17.04 15.64
N SER A 166 -1.73 17.03 16.75
CA SER A 166 -2.70 18.06 17.12
C SER A 166 -2.42 18.52 18.56
N ILE A 167 -2.21 19.81 18.75
CA ILE A 167 -1.84 20.41 20.04
C ILE A 167 -3.02 21.28 20.52
N ASN A 168 -3.46 21.08 21.77
CA ASN A 168 -4.51 21.91 22.36
C ASN A 168 -3.93 23.11 23.13
N LYS A 169 -4.81 23.97 23.64
CA LYS A 169 -4.44 25.19 24.38
C LYS A 169 -3.71 24.91 25.72
N ASN A 170 -3.80 23.67 26.21
CA ASN A 170 -3.12 23.23 27.44
C ASN A 170 -1.74 22.64 27.14
N GLY A 171 -1.31 22.58 25.87
CA GLY A 171 -0.05 21.98 25.46
C GLY A 171 -0.07 20.45 25.39
N GLN A 172 -1.23 19.81 25.53
CA GLN A 172 -1.39 18.38 25.35
C GLN A 172 -1.33 18.02 23.87
N VAL A 173 -0.63 16.96 23.51
CA VAL A 173 -0.34 16.56 22.15
C VAL A 173 -1.05 15.24 21.82
N LEU A 174 -1.91 15.23 20.83
CA LEU A 174 -2.43 14.03 20.20
C LEU A 174 -1.62 13.70 18.95
N TYR A 175 -1.40 12.43 18.70
CA TYR A 175 -0.75 11.95 17.48
C TYR A 175 -1.18 10.51 17.20
N HIS A 176 -1.01 10.04 15.97
CA HIS A 176 -1.00 8.61 15.71
C HIS A 176 0.45 8.13 15.56
N ASP A 177 0.70 6.91 16.03
CA ASP A 177 2.03 6.33 15.98
C ASP A 177 2.34 5.74 14.59
N LYS A 178 3.62 5.50 14.34
CA LYS A 178 4.11 4.73 13.21
C LYS A 178 4.97 3.60 13.74
N LYS A 179 4.50 2.38 13.58
CA LYS A 179 5.16 1.17 14.10
C LYS A 179 5.98 0.43 13.06
N GLY A 180 5.79 0.75 11.79
CA GLY A 180 6.48 0.09 10.68
C GLY A 180 6.21 0.74 9.36
N TYR A 181 6.63 0.06 8.29
CA TYR A 181 6.45 0.54 6.91
C TYR A 181 5.19 -0.08 6.30
N GLU A 182 4.19 0.75 6.07
CA GLU A 182 2.97 0.39 5.34
C GLU A 182 2.52 1.52 4.44
N ASP A 183 1.86 1.17 3.34
CA ASP A 183 1.23 2.14 2.46
C ASP A 183 0.14 2.91 3.22
N ALA A 184 0.35 4.23 3.37
CA ALA A 184 -0.58 5.12 4.06
C ALA A 184 -1.98 5.19 3.42
N TRP A 185 -2.12 4.75 2.17
CA TRP A 185 -3.37 4.78 1.40
C TRP A 185 -4.15 3.47 1.46
N ARG A 186 -3.53 2.41 2.01
CA ARG A 186 -4.17 1.12 2.14
C ARG A 186 -5.39 1.17 3.05
N LYS A 187 -6.43 0.42 2.70
CA LYS A 187 -7.64 0.18 3.48
C LYS A 187 -7.65 -1.22 4.07
N HIS A 188 -8.47 -1.42 5.11
CA HIS A 188 -8.73 -2.73 5.73
C HIS A 188 -7.47 -3.43 6.22
N HIS A 189 -6.49 -2.64 6.63
CA HIS A 189 -5.24 -3.17 7.14
C HIS A 189 -5.40 -3.63 8.59
N THR A 190 -5.09 -4.88 8.86
CA THR A 190 -5.04 -5.46 10.20
C THR A 190 -3.69 -6.13 10.39
N SER A 191 -2.82 -5.56 11.20
CA SER A 191 -1.53 -6.14 11.55
C SER A 191 -1.02 -5.50 12.85
N PRO A 192 0.07 -6.02 13.43
CA PRO A 192 0.68 -5.41 14.62
C PRO A 192 1.18 -3.97 14.42
N ILE A 193 1.34 -3.52 13.18
CA ILE A 193 1.83 -2.18 12.86
C ILE A 193 0.72 -1.17 12.50
N THR A 194 -0.56 -1.56 12.62
CA THR A 194 -1.67 -0.60 12.49
C THR A 194 -1.53 0.52 13.51
N ARG A 195 -1.88 1.71 13.07
CA ARG A 195 -1.73 2.94 13.86
C ARG A 195 -2.77 3.02 14.95
N ASP A 196 -2.34 3.57 16.08
CA ASP A 196 -3.20 3.91 17.22
C ASP A 196 -3.06 5.39 17.57
N ILE A 197 -4.07 5.94 18.25
CA ILE A 197 -4.02 7.30 18.75
C ILE A 197 -3.41 7.31 20.15
N TRP A 198 -2.47 8.22 20.34
CA TRP A 198 -1.79 8.46 21.59
C TRP A 198 -1.91 9.91 22.02
N MET A 199 -1.78 10.14 23.32
CA MET A 199 -1.66 11.46 23.93
C MET A 199 -0.34 11.57 24.70
N LEU A 200 0.36 12.68 24.48
CA LEU A 200 1.47 13.12 25.31
C LEU A 200 1.00 14.30 26.17
N ASP A 201 1.07 14.14 27.49
CA ASP A 201 0.74 15.16 28.47
C ASP A 201 1.81 15.20 29.57
N ASN A 202 2.48 16.35 29.72
CA ASN A 202 3.54 16.56 30.74
C ASN A 202 4.58 15.43 30.78
N GLY A 203 5.05 14.98 29.61
CA GLY A 203 6.05 13.91 29.45
C GLY A 203 5.51 12.48 29.66
N LYS A 204 4.21 12.31 29.87
CA LYS A 204 3.55 11.01 29.99
C LYS A 204 2.84 10.64 28.70
N TYR A 205 3.07 9.42 28.23
CA TYR A 205 2.44 8.87 27.04
C TYR A 205 1.27 7.97 27.43
N GLN A 206 0.13 8.20 26.83
CA GLN A 206 -1.08 7.41 27.04
C GLN A 206 -1.65 6.96 25.70
N LYS A 207 -1.80 5.65 25.52
CA LYS A 207 -2.53 5.07 24.39
C LYS A 207 -4.02 5.28 24.59
N LEU A 208 -4.69 5.85 23.59
CA LEU A 208 -6.12 6.19 23.67
C LEU A 208 -7.02 5.24 22.89
N THR A 209 -6.53 4.59 21.84
CA THR A 209 -7.31 3.64 21.02
C THR A 209 -6.67 2.26 21.01
N THR A 210 -7.48 1.22 20.77
CA THR A 210 -7.07 -0.19 20.82
C THR A 210 -7.74 -1.04 19.74
N PHE A 211 -8.28 -0.40 18.70
CA PHE A 211 -8.85 -1.12 17.56
C PHE A 211 -7.73 -1.87 16.82
N LYS A 212 -8.02 -3.08 16.32
CA LYS A 212 -7.02 -3.91 15.62
C LYS A 212 -6.68 -3.42 14.19
N GLY A 213 -7.52 -2.54 13.63
CA GLY A 213 -7.27 -1.86 12.36
C GLY A 213 -6.65 -0.47 12.56
N GLU A 214 -6.82 0.40 11.60
CA GLU A 214 -6.18 1.72 11.57
C GLU A 214 -7.02 2.80 12.25
N ASP A 215 -6.42 3.50 13.23
CA ASP A 215 -6.91 4.75 13.82
C ASP A 215 -5.94 5.88 13.50
N ARG A 216 -6.42 6.95 12.82
CA ARG A 216 -5.55 8.00 12.26
C ARG A 216 -6.07 9.42 12.47
N ASN A 217 -5.23 10.40 12.15
CA ASN A 217 -5.58 11.82 12.05
C ASN A 217 -6.36 12.36 13.27
N PRO A 218 -5.82 12.28 14.50
CA PRO A 218 -6.50 12.84 15.65
C PRO A 218 -6.50 14.37 15.60
N VAL A 219 -7.63 14.98 15.92
CA VAL A 219 -7.78 16.43 16.08
C VAL A 219 -8.57 16.72 17.34
N TRP A 220 -8.12 17.72 18.13
CA TRP A 220 -8.82 18.12 19.34
C TRP A 220 -10.22 18.62 19.06
N ALA A 221 -11.17 18.24 19.90
CA ALA A 221 -12.48 18.88 19.95
C ALA A 221 -12.39 20.21 20.72
N ALA A 222 -13.31 21.13 20.44
CA ALA A 222 -13.34 22.46 21.05
C ALA A 222 -13.45 22.43 22.60
N ASP A 223 -13.93 21.32 23.17
CA ASP A 223 -14.06 21.12 24.62
C ASP A 223 -12.72 20.77 25.33
N ASN A 224 -11.65 20.48 24.59
CA ASN A 224 -10.37 19.98 25.09
C ASN A 224 -10.45 18.73 26.01
N GLN A 225 -11.59 18.03 26.00
CA GLN A 225 -11.84 16.79 26.77
C GLN A 225 -12.06 15.59 25.85
N SER A 226 -12.31 15.86 24.58
CA SER A 226 -12.56 14.90 23.54
C SER A 226 -11.71 15.19 22.31
N PHE A 227 -11.59 14.22 21.43
CA PHE A 227 -10.96 14.39 20.14
C PHE A 227 -11.73 13.65 19.05
N TYR A 228 -11.58 14.12 17.81
CA TYR A 228 -12.05 13.42 16.62
C TYR A 228 -10.88 12.69 15.97
N TYR A 229 -11.18 11.59 15.31
CA TYR A 229 -10.17 10.79 14.60
C TYR A 229 -10.81 9.99 13.47
N LEU A 230 -10.02 9.49 12.55
CA LEU A 230 -10.44 8.57 11.49
C LEU A 230 -10.21 7.14 11.95
N SER A 231 -11.25 6.31 11.86
CA SER A 231 -11.18 4.88 12.15
C SER A 231 -11.93 4.08 11.10
N GLU A 232 -11.42 2.92 10.74
CA GLU A 232 -12.08 1.98 9.83
C GLU A 232 -12.83 0.85 10.54
N GLN A 233 -13.11 0.99 11.84
CA GLN A 233 -13.79 -0.05 12.63
C GLN A 233 -15.18 -0.45 12.11
N ASP A 234 -15.79 0.36 11.24
CA ASP A 234 -17.07 0.07 10.57
C ASP A 234 -16.87 -0.24 9.06
N GLY A 235 -15.71 -0.74 8.68
CA GLY A 235 -15.38 -1.21 7.34
C GLY A 235 -14.92 -0.12 6.35
N SER A 236 -14.92 1.16 6.73
CA SER A 236 -14.34 2.27 5.97
C SER A 236 -13.94 3.38 6.91
N PHE A 237 -12.94 4.18 6.54
CA PHE A 237 -12.56 5.31 7.38
C PHE A 237 -13.71 6.31 7.51
N ASN A 238 -14.18 6.45 8.75
CA ASN A 238 -15.17 7.40 9.18
C ASN A 238 -14.63 8.26 10.32
N ILE A 239 -15.28 9.41 10.57
CA ILE A 239 -14.95 10.28 11.70
C ILE A 239 -15.65 9.73 12.94
N TYR A 240 -14.86 9.52 13.99
CA TYR A 240 -15.31 9.19 15.34
C TYR A 240 -14.91 10.28 16.31
N ARG A 241 -15.70 10.47 17.36
CA ARG A 241 -15.36 11.30 18.51
C ARG A 241 -15.15 10.41 19.72
N ARG A 242 -14.02 10.59 20.41
CA ARG A 242 -13.71 9.90 21.66
C ARG A 242 -13.64 10.87 22.81
N ASN A 243 -14.36 10.57 23.88
CA ASN A 243 -14.17 11.25 25.16
C ASN A 243 -13.01 10.59 25.91
N ILE A 244 -11.99 11.37 26.30
CA ILE A 244 -10.73 10.84 26.87
C ILE A 244 -10.97 10.18 28.22
N ALA A 245 -11.78 10.79 29.09
CA ALA A 245 -12.01 10.30 30.44
C ALA A 245 -12.82 8.98 30.47
N SER A 246 -13.87 8.88 29.65
CA SER A 246 -14.75 7.71 29.63
C SER A 246 -14.30 6.62 28.64
N GLY A 247 -13.45 6.97 27.68
CA GLY A 247 -13.05 6.09 26.56
C GLY A 247 -14.20 5.79 25.58
N LYS A 248 -15.33 6.49 25.66
CA LYS A 248 -16.51 6.24 24.83
C LYS A 248 -16.33 6.85 23.45
N ASP A 249 -16.57 6.05 22.42
CA ASP A 249 -16.61 6.47 21.02
C ASP A 249 -18.03 6.80 20.56
N THR A 250 -18.14 7.78 19.67
CA THR A 250 -19.38 8.14 18.97
C THR A 250 -19.03 8.33 17.49
N GLN A 251 -19.68 7.59 16.62
CA GLN A 251 -19.50 7.71 15.18
C GLN A 251 -20.21 8.98 14.66
N ILE A 252 -19.49 9.81 13.90
CA ILE A 252 -19.97 11.09 13.36
C ILE A 252 -20.41 10.96 11.90
N THR A 253 -19.70 10.14 11.11
CA THR A 253 -20.00 9.91 9.68
C THR A 253 -20.20 8.44 9.40
N GLN A 254 -20.89 8.10 8.29
CA GLN A 254 -21.27 6.72 7.96
C GLN A 254 -21.01 6.38 6.48
N GLN A 255 -19.80 6.67 6.00
CA GLN A 255 -19.39 6.33 4.64
C GLN A 255 -19.13 4.80 4.55
N LYS A 256 -19.65 4.17 3.48
CA LYS A 256 -19.59 2.71 3.32
C LYS A 256 -18.58 2.26 2.26
N LYS A 257 -18.37 3.05 1.22
CA LYS A 257 -17.57 2.64 0.05
C LYS A 257 -16.17 3.24 0.04
N ASN A 258 -16.08 4.56 0.13
CA ASN A 258 -14.82 5.29 0.05
C ASN A 258 -14.42 5.86 1.41
N PRO A 259 -13.12 5.98 1.69
CA PRO A 259 -12.63 6.47 2.98
C PRO A 259 -12.68 7.98 3.07
N ILE A 260 -12.96 8.49 4.26
CA ILE A 260 -12.67 9.88 4.63
C ILE A 260 -11.16 10.03 4.83
N ARG A 261 -10.59 11.16 4.42
CA ARG A 261 -9.17 11.49 4.49
C ARG A 261 -8.95 12.92 4.98
N PHE A 262 -7.75 13.22 5.47
CA PHE A 262 -7.27 14.59 5.76
C PHE A 262 -8.13 15.38 6.76
N LEU A 263 -8.52 14.74 7.87
CA LEU A 263 -9.33 15.38 8.89
C LEU A 263 -8.58 16.53 9.57
N THR A 264 -9.22 17.70 9.63
CA THR A 264 -8.77 18.87 10.40
C THR A 264 -9.96 19.48 11.17
N SER A 265 -9.67 20.30 12.19
CA SER A 265 -10.67 20.96 13.03
C SER A 265 -10.32 22.41 13.27
N SER A 266 -11.34 23.24 13.45
CA SER A 266 -11.22 24.62 13.90
C SER A 266 -11.54 24.77 15.39
N ASP A 267 -11.17 25.90 15.99
CA ASP A 267 -11.43 26.22 17.40
C ASP A 267 -12.93 26.27 17.74
N ASN A 268 -13.80 26.55 16.74
CA ASN A 268 -15.25 26.59 16.91
C ASN A 268 -15.94 25.24 16.66
N GLY A 269 -15.15 24.14 16.51
CA GLY A 269 -15.64 22.77 16.36
C GLY A 269 -16.16 22.42 14.95
N LEU A 270 -15.83 23.22 13.93
CA LEU A 270 -16.09 22.85 12.54
C LEU A 270 -14.99 21.90 12.07
N LEU A 271 -15.37 20.71 11.64
CA LEU A 271 -14.47 19.72 11.04
C LEU A 271 -14.42 19.91 9.52
N CYS A 272 -13.24 19.71 8.94
CA CYS A 272 -13.01 19.72 7.50
C CYS A 272 -12.25 18.45 7.10
N TYR A 273 -12.66 17.85 5.97
CA TYR A 273 -12.06 16.59 5.49
C TYR A 273 -12.23 16.43 3.99
N GLY A 274 -11.41 15.54 3.40
CA GLY A 274 -11.52 15.11 2.01
C GLY A 274 -12.36 13.82 1.88
N PHE A 275 -13.22 13.78 0.88
CA PHE A 275 -13.98 12.59 0.50
C PHE A 275 -14.23 12.60 -1.02
N ASP A 276 -13.93 11.50 -1.70
CA ASP A 276 -14.11 11.34 -3.16
C ASP A 276 -13.45 12.45 -4.02
N GLY A 277 -12.29 12.95 -3.58
CA GLY A 277 -11.57 14.02 -4.29
C GLY A 277 -12.14 15.41 -4.07
N GLU A 278 -13.16 15.55 -3.24
CA GLU A 278 -13.84 16.79 -2.87
C GLU A 278 -13.64 17.13 -1.39
N ILE A 279 -14.00 18.34 -1.01
CA ILE A 279 -13.85 18.84 0.37
C ILE A 279 -15.23 18.95 1.01
N TYR A 280 -15.31 18.52 2.25
CA TYR A 280 -16.52 18.56 3.08
C TYR A 280 -16.24 19.21 4.42
N THR A 281 -17.28 19.82 4.99
CA THR A 281 -17.30 20.29 6.38
C THR A 281 -18.46 19.67 7.14
N ILE A 282 -18.30 19.52 8.46
CA ILE A 282 -19.36 19.03 9.35
C ILE A 282 -19.19 19.61 10.75
N LYS A 283 -20.28 20.01 11.38
CA LYS A 283 -20.38 20.19 12.83
C LYS A 283 -21.03 18.97 13.47
N GLU A 284 -20.63 18.64 14.66
CA GLU A 284 -21.24 17.54 15.41
C GLU A 284 -22.77 17.71 15.49
N GLY A 285 -23.49 16.62 15.22
CA GLY A 285 -24.95 16.62 15.16
C GLY A 285 -25.58 17.17 13.88
N ALA A 286 -24.78 17.70 12.94
CA ALA A 286 -25.24 18.14 11.64
C ALA A 286 -24.96 17.11 10.55
N GLN A 287 -25.53 17.30 9.36
CA GLN A 287 -25.18 16.53 8.17
C GLN A 287 -23.92 17.08 7.51
N PRO A 288 -23.08 16.22 6.90
CA PRO A 288 -21.95 16.66 6.09
C PRO A 288 -22.37 17.65 5.00
N GLN A 289 -21.62 18.72 4.84
CA GLN A 289 -21.83 19.73 3.81
C GLN A 289 -20.66 19.69 2.83
N LYS A 290 -20.95 19.44 1.56
CA LYS A 290 -19.97 19.58 0.49
C LYS A 290 -19.62 21.07 0.32
N VAL A 291 -18.33 21.39 0.32
CA VAL A 291 -17.86 22.74 0.02
C VAL A 291 -17.87 22.93 -1.50
N SER A 292 -18.77 23.78 -1.98
CA SER A 292 -18.89 24.08 -3.41
C SER A 292 -17.75 25.02 -3.81
N ILE A 293 -16.77 24.51 -4.56
CA ILE A 293 -15.54 25.24 -4.92
C ILE A 293 -15.51 25.45 -6.42
N SER A 294 -15.24 26.70 -6.84
CA SER A 294 -14.86 27.04 -8.21
C SER A 294 -13.41 27.51 -8.24
N ILE A 295 -12.67 27.06 -9.25
CA ILE A 295 -11.29 27.48 -9.50
C ILE A 295 -11.26 28.09 -10.89
N THR A 296 -10.99 29.39 -10.95
CA THR A 296 -10.79 30.09 -12.22
C THR A 296 -9.32 29.98 -12.63
N THR A 297 -9.06 29.30 -13.73
CA THR A 297 -7.72 29.11 -14.30
C THR A 297 -7.84 29.08 -15.81
N ASP A 298 -6.84 29.60 -16.49
CA ASP A 298 -6.70 29.55 -17.95
C ASP A 298 -5.90 28.32 -18.42
N ASN A 299 -5.63 27.40 -17.51
CA ASN A 299 -4.98 26.14 -17.84
C ASN A 299 -5.90 25.22 -18.66
N ASP A 300 -5.79 25.34 -19.98
CA ASP A 300 -6.39 24.43 -20.94
C ASP A 300 -5.53 23.16 -21.06
N GLU A 301 -5.45 22.40 -19.98
CA GLU A 301 -4.74 21.13 -20.02
C GLU A 301 -5.55 20.12 -20.87
N PRO A 302 -4.90 19.46 -21.84
CA PRO A 302 -5.59 18.45 -22.63
C PRO A 302 -6.16 17.36 -21.72
N SER A 303 -7.42 17.01 -21.93
CA SER A 303 -8.12 15.97 -21.16
C SER A 303 -7.46 14.58 -21.31
N LEU A 304 -6.58 14.40 -22.28
CA LEU A 304 -5.85 13.18 -22.55
C LEU A 304 -4.37 13.46 -22.79
N ILE A 305 -3.52 12.96 -21.92
CA ILE A 305 -2.06 13.02 -22.06
C ILE A 305 -1.55 11.64 -22.49
N ARG A 306 -0.86 11.59 -23.64
CA ARG A 306 -0.15 10.38 -24.07
C ARG A 306 1.30 10.46 -23.60
N LYS A 307 1.71 9.50 -22.78
CA LYS A 307 3.09 9.40 -22.27
C LYS A 307 3.67 8.05 -22.65
N VAL A 308 4.96 8.05 -23.00
CA VAL A 308 5.78 6.85 -22.94
C VAL A 308 6.18 6.68 -21.47
N GLN A 309 5.75 5.59 -20.86
CA GLN A 309 5.99 5.31 -19.45
C GLN A 309 7.06 4.21 -19.36
N SER A 310 8.17 4.50 -18.71
CA SER A 310 9.28 3.55 -18.48
C SER A 310 9.49 3.21 -17.01
N TRP A 311 8.60 3.67 -16.13
CA TRP A 311 8.65 3.47 -14.69
C TRP A 311 7.23 3.51 -14.10
N GLY A 312 7.07 3.06 -12.85
CA GLY A 312 5.79 3.12 -12.14
C GLY A 312 4.99 1.81 -12.15
N ALA A 313 5.50 0.76 -12.81
CA ALA A 313 4.97 -0.59 -12.56
C ALA A 313 5.39 -1.03 -11.15
N THR A 314 4.43 -1.47 -10.34
CA THR A 314 4.65 -1.90 -8.96
C THR A 314 4.90 -3.40 -8.85
N GLU A 315 4.40 -4.16 -9.79
CA GLU A 315 4.52 -5.62 -9.86
C GLU A 315 4.61 -6.08 -11.31
N ILE A 316 5.30 -7.19 -11.53
CA ILE A 316 5.41 -7.82 -12.85
C ILE A 316 5.26 -9.34 -12.73
N ALA A 317 4.67 -9.96 -13.74
CA ALA A 317 4.64 -11.41 -13.93
C ALA A 317 4.89 -11.75 -15.39
N LEU A 318 5.80 -12.70 -15.64
CA LEU A 318 6.11 -13.15 -16.99
C LEU A 318 5.21 -14.32 -17.38
N SER A 319 4.69 -14.32 -18.63
CA SER A 319 3.96 -15.48 -19.15
C SER A 319 4.86 -16.70 -19.28
N PRO A 320 4.34 -17.94 -19.20
CA PRO A 320 5.14 -19.17 -19.27
C PRO A 320 5.99 -19.30 -20.53
N ASP A 321 5.52 -18.74 -21.66
CA ASP A 321 6.24 -18.72 -22.94
C ASP A 321 7.15 -17.48 -23.12
N ALA A 322 7.25 -16.64 -22.10
CA ALA A 322 8.00 -15.38 -22.08
C ALA A 322 7.62 -14.36 -23.15
N LYS A 323 6.43 -14.47 -23.76
CA LYS A 323 5.98 -13.56 -24.83
C LYS A 323 5.16 -12.39 -24.33
N GLU A 324 4.67 -12.46 -23.10
CA GLU A 324 3.87 -11.42 -22.48
C GLU A 324 4.36 -11.15 -21.04
N VAL A 325 4.26 -9.88 -20.63
CA VAL A 325 4.49 -9.44 -19.26
C VAL A 325 3.20 -8.79 -18.75
N ALA A 326 2.63 -9.36 -17.69
CA ALA A 326 1.60 -8.69 -16.92
C ALA A 326 2.27 -7.74 -15.90
N PHE A 327 1.67 -6.59 -15.68
CA PHE A 327 2.16 -5.62 -14.69
C PHE A 327 0.99 -4.81 -14.11
N VAL A 328 1.20 -4.27 -12.91
CA VAL A 328 0.26 -3.35 -12.26
C VAL A 328 0.77 -1.93 -12.42
N MET A 329 -0.10 -1.05 -12.91
CA MET A 329 0.17 0.38 -13.00
C MET A 329 -1.07 1.18 -12.60
N HIS A 330 -0.90 2.12 -11.68
CA HIS A 330 -1.99 2.92 -11.11
C HIS A 330 -3.15 2.08 -10.52
N GLY A 331 -2.84 0.87 -10.06
CA GLY A 331 -3.82 -0.05 -9.49
C GLY A 331 -4.53 -0.96 -10.48
N ASP A 332 -4.32 -0.79 -11.78
CA ASP A 332 -4.88 -1.66 -12.82
C ASP A 332 -3.87 -2.66 -13.36
N VAL A 333 -4.39 -3.79 -13.80
CA VAL A 333 -3.62 -4.85 -14.48
C VAL A 333 -3.54 -4.60 -15.97
N TYR A 334 -2.33 -4.62 -16.48
CA TYR A 334 -2.01 -4.54 -17.91
C TYR A 334 -1.20 -5.75 -18.34
N VAL A 335 -1.29 -6.11 -19.62
CA VAL A 335 -0.41 -7.09 -20.26
C VAL A 335 0.22 -6.47 -21.50
N THR A 336 1.54 -6.57 -21.62
CA THR A 336 2.30 -6.09 -22.77
C THR A 336 3.08 -7.23 -23.43
N SER A 337 3.24 -7.16 -24.76
CA SER A 337 4.08 -8.11 -25.48
C SER A 337 5.56 -7.81 -25.26
N THR A 338 6.40 -8.85 -25.15
CA THR A 338 7.86 -8.73 -25.11
C THR A 338 8.47 -8.49 -26.48
N GLU A 339 7.76 -8.84 -27.56
CA GLU A 339 8.24 -8.75 -28.94
C GLU A 339 7.66 -7.52 -29.67
N TYR A 340 6.41 -7.14 -29.35
CA TYR A 340 5.67 -6.11 -30.07
C TYR A 340 5.30 -4.94 -29.15
N LYS A 341 5.02 -3.77 -29.74
CA LYS A 341 4.60 -2.57 -28.98
C LYS A 341 3.09 -2.55 -28.69
N THR A 342 2.55 -3.69 -28.26
CA THR A 342 1.12 -3.84 -27.93
C THR A 342 0.96 -4.03 -26.44
N THR A 343 0.09 -3.23 -25.85
CA THR A 343 -0.28 -3.31 -24.43
C THR A 343 -1.79 -3.31 -24.34
N LYS A 344 -2.35 -4.17 -23.51
CA LYS A 344 -3.78 -4.26 -23.22
C LYS A 344 -4.04 -4.06 -21.74
N ARG A 345 -5.02 -3.23 -21.41
CA ARG A 345 -5.56 -3.11 -20.06
C ARG A 345 -6.48 -4.30 -19.81
N ILE A 346 -6.29 -4.99 -18.71
CA ILE A 346 -7.04 -6.18 -18.31
C ILE A 346 -8.16 -5.80 -17.34
N THR A 347 -7.87 -4.93 -16.37
CA THR A 347 -8.86 -4.42 -15.42
C THR A 347 -9.14 -2.95 -15.64
N ASP A 348 -10.37 -2.52 -15.39
CA ASP A 348 -10.83 -1.13 -15.50
C ASP A 348 -11.81 -0.85 -14.37
N THR A 349 -11.28 -0.78 -13.16
CA THR A 349 -12.05 -0.59 -11.95
C THR A 349 -11.49 0.56 -11.12
N PRO A 350 -12.29 1.23 -10.31
CA PRO A 350 -11.78 2.26 -9.40
C PRO A 350 -11.05 1.69 -8.18
N GLN A 351 -11.03 0.35 -8.01
CA GLN A 351 -10.32 -0.34 -6.94
C GLN A 351 -8.90 -0.71 -7.38
N GLN A 352 -8.08 -1.06 -6.42
CA GLN A 352 -6.71 -1.49 -6.67
C GLN A 352 -6.64 -2.99 -6.90
N GLU A 353 -5.80 -3.41 -7.87
CA GLU A 353 -5.39 -4.79 -8.12
C GLU A 353 -3.92 -4.98 -7.78
N ARG A 354 -3.56 -6.18 -7.31
CA ARG A 354 -2.19 -6.58 -6.90
C ARG A 354 -1.96 -8.08 -7.08
N ASN A 355 -0.70 -8.50 -6.89
CA ASN A 355 -0.26 -9.89 -6.72
C ASN A 355 -0.59 -10.76 -7.95
N LEU A 356 0.09 -10.48 -9.05
CA LEU A 356 -0.15 -11.14 -10.33
C LEU A 356 0.46 -12.55 -10.42
N SER A 357 -0.28 -13.50 -11.00
CA SER A 357 0.25 -14.80 -11.41
C SER A 357 -0.40 -15.27 -12.69
N PHE A 358 0.42 -15.69 -13.69
CA PHE A 358 -0.07 -16.37 -14.89
C PHE A 358 -0.41 -17.83 -14.60
N ALA A 359 -1.43 -18.34 -15.26
CA ALA A 359 -1.65 -19.77 -15.37
C ALA A 359 -0.58 -20.43 -16.24
N PRO A 360 -0.26 -21.72 -16.02
CA PRO A 360 0.76 -22.44 -16.81
C PRO A 360 0.49 -22.49 -18.32
N ASP A 361 -0.76 -22.34 -18.73
CA ASP A 361 -1.16 -22.27 -20.14
C ASP A 361 -1.03 -20.85 -20.76
N GLY A 362 -0.67 -19.85 -19.97
CA GLY A 362 -0.55 -18.45 -20.38
C GLY A 362 -1.87 -17.75 -20.68
N ARG A 363 -3.03 -18.42 -20.51
CA ARG A 363 -4.34 -17.93 -20.96
C ARG A 363 -5.20 -17.37 -19.84
N SER A 364 -4.73 -17.44 -18.62
CA SER A 364 -5.40 -16.88 -17.45
C SER A 364 -4.40 -16.15 -16.55
N LEU A 365 -4.90 -15.13 -15.86
CA LEU A 365 -4.21 -14.37 -14.82
C LEU A 365 -5.05 -14.44 -13.55
N VAL A 366 -4.42 -14.65 -12.40
CA VAL A 366 -5.04 -14.39 -11.09
C VAL A 366 -4.38 -13.18 -10.44
N TYR A 367 -5.17 -12.46 -9.69
CA TYR A 367 -4.76 -11.26 -8.95
C TYR A 367 -5.68 -11.03 -7.75
N ALA A 368 -5.20 -10.27 -6.79
CA ALA A 368 -6.01 -9.78 -5.70
C ALA A 368 -6.62 -8.41 -6.07
N SER A 369 -7.90 -8.20 -5.78
CA SER A 369 -8.59 -6.92 -5.94
C SER A 369 -9.38 -6.56 -4.68
N GLU A 370 -9.38 -5.27 -4.30
CA GLU A 370 -10.13 -4.80 -3.13
C GLU A 370 -11.59 -4.42 -3.44
N ARG A 371 -12.14 -4.91 -4.53
CA ARG A 371 -13.56 -4.74 -4.85
C ARG A 371 -14.42 -5.23 -3.67
N ASN A 372 -15.50 -4.57 -3.38
CA ASN A 372 -16.35 -4.85 -2.23
C ASN A 372 -15.72 -4.55 -0.85
N GLY A 373 -14.62 -3.79 -0.83
CA GLY A 373 -14.00 -3.29 0.39
C GLY A 373 -13.10 -4.29 1.13
N VAL A 374 -12.88 -5.48 0.58
CA VAL A 374 -11.98 -6.51 1.10
C VAL A 374 -11.20 -7.11 -0.07
N TRP A 375 -9.91 -7.37 0.13
CA TRP A 375 -9.09 -8.05 -0.87
C TRP A 375 -9.61 -9.45 -1.12
N GLN A 376 -9.90 -9.77 -2.38
CA GLN A 376 -10.35 -11.09 -2.83
C GLN A 376 -9.60 -11.49 -4.10
N ILE A 377 -9.53 -12.79 -4.36
CA ILE A 377 -8.86 -13.31 -5.55
C ILE A 377 -9.82 -13.30 -6.74
N PHE A 378 -9.36 -12.75 -7.83
CA PHE A 378 -10.03 -12.73 -9.13
C PHE A 378 -9.19 -13.46 -10.18
N GLN A 379 -9.85 -13.98 -11.19
CA GLN A 379 -9.24 -14.59 -12.36
C GLN A 379 -9.74 -13.89 -13.62
N ALA A 380 -8.83 -13.41 -14.47
CA ALA A 380 -9.12 -13.00 -15.85
C ALA A 380 -8.69 -14.11 -16.80
N LYS A 381 -9.54 -14.49 -17.73
CA LYS A 381 -9.30 -15.57 -18.69
C LYS A 381 -9.64 -15.13 -20.11
N ILE A 382 -8.80 -15.52 -21.07
CA ILE A 382 -9.10 -15.37 -22.51
C ILE A 382 -10.26 -16.30 -22.86
N LYS A 383 -11.39 -15.73 -23.29
CA LYS A 383 -12.62 -16.47 -23.54
C LYS A 383 -12.57 -17.30 -24.83
N ASN A 384 -12.03 -16.74 -25.89
CA ASN A 384 -11.93 -17.43 -27.18
C ASN A 384 -10.80 -18.46 -27.16
N GLU A 385 -11.12 -19.74 -27.26
CA GLU A 385 -10.15 -20.85 -27.17
C GLU A 385 -9.06 -20.82 -28.27
N LYS A 386 -9.31 -20.15 -29.41
CA LYS A 386 -8.34 -20.02 -30.49
C LYS A 386 -7.30 -18.93 -30.26
N GLU A 387 -7.55 -18.03 -29.32
CA GLU A 387 -6.65 -16.93 -28.98
C GLU A 387 -5.71 -17.37 -27.86
N LYS A 388 -4.42 -17.09 -27.99
CA LYS A 388 -3.39 -17.58 -27.06
C LYS A 388 -2.88 -16.50 -26.12
N ASN A 389 -2.90 -15.24 -26.52
CA ASN A 389 -2.23 -14.13 -25.83
C ASN A 389 -3.24 -13.05 -25.46
N PHE A 390 -3.03 -12.44 -24.31
CA PHE A 390 -3.87 -11.34 -23.80
C PHE A 390 -3.78 -10.09 -24.66
N THR A 391 -2.59 -9.77 -25.18
CA THR A 391 -2.34 -8.52 -25.92
C THR A 391 -3.22 -8.34 -27.16
N TYR A 392 -3.70 -9.42 -27.77
CA TYR A 392 -4.56 -9.37 -28.94
C TYR A 392 -5.89 -10.16 -28.82
N CYS A 393 -6.18 -10.70 -27.64
CA CYS A 393 -7.46 -11.39 -27.44
C CYS A 393 -8.65 -10.43 -27.63
N THR A 394 -9.76 -10.97 -28.12
CA THR A 394 -10.96 -10.18 -28.41
C THR A 394 -11.85 -10.01 -27.20
N GLU A 395 -11.90 -11.00 -26.31
CA GLU A 395 -12.77 -11.00 -25.12
C GLU A 395 -12.08 -11.64 -23.93
N ILE A 396 -12.23 -11.00 -22.77
CA ILE A 396 -11.75 -11.49 -21.46
C ILE A 396 -12.96 -11.76 -20.59
N GLU A 397 -12.99 -12.93 -19.97
CA GLU A 397 -13.94 -13.29 -18.94
C GLU A 397 -13.27 -13.13 -17.57
N GLU A 398 -13.95 -12.50 -16.62
CA GLU A 398 -13.45 -12.31 -15.27
C GLU A 398 -14.34 -13.04 -14.26
N GLU A 399 -13.73 -13.74 -13.31
CA GLU A 399 -14.42 -14.47 -12.25
C GLU A 399 -13.81 -14.12 -10.88
N GLN A 400 -14.65 -13.86 -9.89
CA GLN A 400 -14.24 -13.77 -8.49
C GLN A 400 -14.14 -15.17 -7.89
N LEU A 401 -12.93 -15.60 -7.50
CA LEU A 401 -12.65 -16.93 -6.97
C LEU A 401 -12.94 -17.05 -5.47
N THR A 402 -12.58 -16.05 -4.67
CA THR A 402 -12.86 -16.02 -3.22
C THR A 402 -13.97 -15.01 -2.90
N LYS A 403 -14.87 -15.36 -1.95
CA LYS A 403 -16.04 -14.54 -1.60
C LYS A 403 -16.25 -14.56 -0.08
N THR A 404 -15.24 -14.07 0.65
CA THR A 404 -15.26 -14.02 2.11
C THR A 404 -15.20 -12.58 2.61
N ASN A 405 -15.42 -12.37 3.91
CA ASN A 405 -15.23 -11.07 4.55
C ASN A 405 -13.80 -10.89 5.10
N VAL A 406 -12.90 -11.79 4.73
CA VAL A 406 -11.50 -11.81 5.16
C VAL A 406 -10.60 -11.58 3.96
N THR A 407 -9.53 -10.82 4.15
CA THR A 407 -8.55 -10.52 3.10
C THR A 407 -7.92 -11.79 2.54
N SER A 408 -7.93 -11.94 1.21
CA SER A 408 -7.24 -12.97 0.43
C SER A 408 -6.28 -12.32 -0.55
N GLN A 409 -4.98 -12.67 -0.50
CA GLN A 409 -3.91 -12.04 -1.28
C GLN A 409 -2.85 -13.05 -1.72
N TYR A 410 -1.93 -12.63 -2.60
CA TYR A 410 -0.81 -13.41 -3.11
C TYR A 410 -1.23 -14.72 -3.80
N PRO A 411 -2.16 -14.68 -4.78
CA PRO A 411 -2.55 -15.89 -5.47
C PRO A 411 -1.42 -16.40 -6.38
N ALA A 412 -1.22 -17.72 -6.39
CA ALA A 412 -0.31 -18.38 -7.31
C ALA A 412 -0.91 -19.69 -7.81
N TYR A 413 -0.88 -19.88 -9.13
CA TYR A 413 -1.30 -21.14 -9.74
C TYR A 413 -0.39 -22.31 -9.36
N SER A 414 -0.98 -23.48 -9.20
CA SER A 414 -0.23 -24.73 -9.22
C SER A 414 0.39 -24.96 -10.62
N PRO A 415 1.56 -25.58 -10.74
CA PRO A 415 2.18 -25.90 -12.03
C PRO A 415 1.32 -26.70 -12.99
N ASP A 416 0.36 -27.50 -12.49
CA ASP A 416 -0.61 -28.23 -13.31
C ASP A 416 -1.86 -27.42 -13.69
N GLY A 417 -1.97 -26.18 -13.19
CA GLY A 417 -3.03 -25.24 -13.52
C GLY A 417 -4.40 -25.53 -12.90
N LYS A 418 -4.50 -26.51 -11.99
CA LYS A 418 -5.79 -26.93 -11.43
C LYS A 418 -6.21 -26.20 -10.17
N GLU A 419 -5.26 -25.62 -9.48
CA GLU A 419 -5.45 -25.00 -8.17
C GLU A 419 -4.76 -23.63 -8.09
N VAL A 420 -5.21 -22.81 -7.16
CA VAL A 420 -4.57 -21.54 -6.79
C VAL A 420 -4.36 -21.53 -5.29
N ALA A 421 -3.11 -21.35 -4.87
CA ALA A 421 -2.77 -21.09 -3.47
C ALA A 421 -2.80 -19.58 -3.20
N PHE A 422 -3.12 -19.20 -1.97
CA PHE A 422 -3.18 -17.79 -1.55
C PHE A 422 -3.10 -17.69 -0.02
N TYR A 423 -2.72 -16.52 0.48
CA TYR A 423 -2.83 -16.21 1.91
C TYR A 423 -4.20 -15.59 2.23
N GLU A 424 -4.87 -16.13 3.25
CA GLU A 424 -6.07 -15.56 3.86
C GLU A 424 -5.71 -14.99 5.25
N ASP A 425 -6.29 -13.84 5.58
CA ASP A 425 -6.01 -13.11 6.83
C ASP A 425 -4.50 -12.96 7.10
N ARG A 426 -3.74 -12.64 6.04
CA ARG A 426 -2.30 -12.41 6.00
C ARG A 426 -1.41 -13.65 6.27
N ALA A 427 -1.83 -14.61 7.05
CA ALA A 427 -0.96 -15.66 7.57
C ALA A 427 -1.40 -17.10 7.25
N THR A 428 -2.68 -17.34 6.99
CA THR A 428 -3.23 -18.67 6.71
C THR A 428 -3.04 -19.03 5.23
N LEU A 429 -2.25 -20.06 4.95
CA LEU A 429 -2.06 -20.55 3.57
C LEU A 429 -3.23 -21.45 3.18
N ARG A 430 -3.91 -21.08 2.10
CA ARG A 430 -5.07 -21.78 1.55
C ARG A 430 -4.88 -22.17 0.10
N ILE A 431 -5.65 -23.15 -0.35
CA ILE A 431 -5.75 -23.54 -1.76
C ILE A 431 -7.21 -23.58 -2.15
N ILE A 432 -7.54 -23.02 -3.31
CA ILE A 432 -8.82 -23.20 -4.00
C ILE A 432 -8.64 -24.11 -5.22
N ASN A 433 -9.50 -25.12 -5.36
CA ASN A 433 -9.60 -25.92 -6.57
C ASN A 433 -10.45 -25.18 -7.60
N LEU A 434 -9.89 -24.92 -8.79
CA LEU A 434 -10.54 -24.09 -9.81
C LEU A 434 -11.81 -24.71 -10.40
N LYS A 435 -11.91 -26.05 -10.39
CA LYS A 435 -13.07 -26.76 -10.92
C LYS A 435 -14.18 -26.93 -9.89
N SER A 436 -13.87 -27.41 -8.70
CA SER A 436 -14.87 -27.65 -7.64
C SER A 436 -15.19 -26.39 -6.84
N LYS A 437 -14.32 -25.36 -6.89
CA LYS A 437 -14.37 -24.14 -6.07
C LYS A 437 -14.25 -24.41 -4.57
N GLU A 438 -13.83 -25.60 -4.20
CA GLU A 438 -13.57 -25.96 -2.80
C GLU A 438 -12.27 -25.31 -2.31
N VAL A 439 -12.34 -24.71 -1.12
CA VAL A 439 -11.19 -24.06 -0.45
C VAL A 439 -10.79 -24.90 0.75
N ARG A 440 -9.49 -25.18 0.88
CA ARG A 440 -8.93 -25.90 2.02
C ARG A 440 -7.78 -25.14 2.65
N THR A 441 -7.57 -25.31 3.95
CA THR A 441 -6.40 -24.81 4.65
C THR A 441 -5.22 -25.78 4.45
N VAL A 442 -4.07 -25.24 4.11
CA VAL A 442 -2.81 -25.97 3.92
C VAL A 442 -1.88 -25.76 5.10
N LEU A 443 -1.75 -24.50 5.57
CA LEU A 443 -1.02 -24.16 6.79
C LEU A 443 -1.82 -23.16 7.60
N ASP A 444 -2.07 -23.50 8.87
CA ASP A 444 -2.77 -22.63 9.82
C ASP A 444 -1.93 -21.36 10.09
N GLY A 445 -2.59 -20.22 10.16
CA GLY A 445 -1.96 -18.91 10.35
C GLY A 445 -1.15 -18.75 11.65
N LYS A 446 -1.41 -19.60 12.66
CA LYS A 446 -0.61 -19.64 13.91
C LYS A 446 0.86 -20.02 13.67
N TYR A 447 1.18 -20.67 12.54
CA TYR A 447 2.55 -21.03 12.15
C TYR A 447 3.22 -19.95 11.29
N ASN A 448 2.59 -18.79 11.15
CA ASN A 448 3.11 -17.69 10.39
C ASN A 448 2.89 -16.36 11.12
N TYR A 449 3.69 -15.36 10.79
CA TYR A 449 3.54 -14.01 11.28
C TYR A 449 3.83 -13.05 10.14
N SER A 450 2.88 -12.19 9.81
CA SER A 450 3.05 -11.15 8.81
C SER A 450 3.09 -9.79 9.49
N TYR A 451 4.23 -9.11 9.36
CA TYR A 451 4.47 -7.77 9.85
C TYR A 451 4.00 -6.71 8.85
N SER A 452 4.30 -6.94 7.55
CA SER A 452 3.94 -6.04 6.45
C SER A 452 3.53 -6.82 5.21
N ASP A 453 3.06 -6.13 4.18
CA ASP A 453 2.71 -6.79 2.91
C ASP A 453 3.96 -7.35 2.23
N GLY A 454 3.89 -8.65 1.87
CA GLY A 454 4.94 -9.35 1.14
C GLY A 454 6.09 -9.87 1.99
N ASP A 455 6.00 -9.82 3.32
CA ASP A 455 7.02 -10.32 4.24
C ASP A 455 6.98 -11.84 4.46
N ILE A 456 5.90 -12.50 4.05
CA ILE A 456 5.78 -13.95 4.00
C ILE A 456 5.55 -14.41 2.56
N TRP A 457 6.01 -15.62 2.25
CA TRP A 457 6.00 -16.13 0.90
C TRP A 457 5.71 -17.64 0.87
N PHE A 458 5.30 -18.12 -0.28
CA PHE A 458 5.21 -19.54 -0.60
C PHE A 458 5.56 -19.81 -2.06
N GLU A 459 5.90 -21.05 -2.39
CA GLU A 459 6.16 -21.49 -3.74
C GLU A 459 5.70 -22.94 -3.93
N TRP A 460 5.00 -23.21 -5.04
CA TRP A 460 4.62 -24.56 -5.41
C TRP A 460 5.82 -25.42 -5.82
N SER A 461 5.82 -26.69 -5.42
CA SER A 461 6.74 -27.65 -6.01
C SER A 461 6.41 -27.91 -7.48
N PRO A 462 7.39 -28.24 -8.34
CA PRO A 462 7.15 -28.48 -9.77
C PRO A 462 6.11 -29.57 -10.07
N ASP A 463 5.91 -30.52 -9.17
CA ASP A 463 4.94 -31.60 -9.30
C ASP A 463 3.54 -31.27 -8.74
N SER A 464 3.32 -30.05 -8.29
CA SER A 464 2.06 -29.55 -7.70
C SER A 464 1.61 -30.26 -6.41
N LYS A 465 2.50 -31.04 -5.76
CA LYS A 465 2.13 -31.81 -4.58
C LYS A 465 2.47 -31.16 -3.25
N TRP A 466 3.40 -30.20 -3.26
CA TRP A 466 3.90 -29.52 -2.09
C TRP A 466 3.93 -28.02 -2.28
N LEU A 467 3.88 -27.31 -1.18
CA LEU A 467 4.21 -25.88 -1.11
C LEU A 467 5.38 -25.72 -0.16
N MET A 468 6.38 -24.97 -0.56
CA MET A 468 7.42 -24.45 0.30
C MET A 468 6.98 -23.06 0.77
N CYS A 469 7.15 -22.74 2.05
CA CYS A 469 6.66 -21.49 2.61
C CYS A 469 7.47 -21.03 3.81
N SER A 470 7.33 -19.75 4.12
CA SER A 470 7.72 -19.15 5.39
C SER A 470 7.05 -19.86 6.56
N TYR A 471 7.79 -20.11 7.64
CA TYR A 471 7.33 -20.88 8.79
C TYR A 471 7.94 -20.35 10.09
N ILE A 472 7.09 -20.13 11.09
CA ILE A 472 7.56 -19.84 12.44
C ILE A 472 7.81 -21.18 13.16
N GLY A 473 9.06 -21.62 13.16
CA GLY A 473 9.47 -22.77 13.93
C GLY A 473 9.70 -22.42 15.41
N ASN A 474 10.87 -22.75 15.90
CA ASN A 474 11.28 -22.44 17.28
C ASN A 474 11.92 -21.05 17.43
N GLY A 475 12.26 -20.38 16.31
CA GLY A 475 13.03 -19.12 16.29
C GLY A 475 12.19 -17.85 16.50
N GLY A 476 10.87 -17.93 16.39
CA GLY A 476 9.98 -16.78 16.50
C GLY A 476 9.82 -15.98 15.19
N TRP A 477 9.12 -14.87 15.25
CA TRP A 477 8.72 -14.10 14.07
C TRP A 477 9.87 -13.46 13.28
N ASN A 478 10.99 -13.19 13.92
CA ASN A 478 12.15 -12.54 13.32
C ASN A 478 13.27 -13.52 12.92
N ASN A 479 13.06 -14.81 13.14
CA ASN A 479 13.96 -15.87 12.71
C ASN A 479 13.09 -16.99 12.09
N THR A 480 12.57 -16.71 10.89
CA THR A 480 11.69 -17.65 10.20
C THR A 480 12.46 -18.80 9.62
N ASP A 481 11.89 -19.99 9.71
CA ASP A 481 12.31 -21.18 9.03
C ASP A 481 11.61 -21.34 7.66
N ILE A 482 12.06 -22.32 6.91
CA ILE A 482 11.40 -22.79 5.70
C ILE A 482 10.73 -24.13 5.99
N ALA A 483 9.42 -24.21 5.71
CA ALA A 483 8.71 -25.47 5.74
C ALA A 483 8.25 -25.90 4.34
N VAL A 484 8.12 -27.23 4.16
CA VAL A 484 7.36 -27.82 3.05
C VAL A 484 6.07 -28.41 3.57
N VAL A 485 4.98 -28.08 2.90
CA VAL A 485 3.62 -28.46 3.31
C VAL A 485 2.98 -29.20 2.15
N LYS A 486 2.40 -30.38 2.42
CA LYS A 486 1.70 -31.12 1.38
C LYS A 486 0.44 -30.37 0.94
N ALA A 487 0.19 -30.31 -0.35
CA ALA A 487 -0.94 -29.55 -0.90
C ALA A 487 -2.31 -30.00 -0.37
N ASP A 488 -2.43 -31.20 0.20
CA ASP A 488 -3.65 -31.67 0.88
C ASP A 488 -3.75 -31.21 2.35
N GLY A 489 -2.74 -30.49 2.87
CA GLY A 489 -2.69 -29.94 4.22
C GLY A 489 -2.42 -30.96 5.35
N LYS A 490 -2.08 -32.20 5.02
CA LYS A 490 -1.94 -33.28 6.03
C LYS A 490 -0.54 -33.43 6.59
N GLU A 491 0.46 -32.94 5.91
CA GLU A 491 1.88 -33.09 6.28
C GLU A 491 2.57 -31.74 6.24
N VAL A 492 3.31 -31.40 7.30
CA VAL A 492 4.14 -30.19 7.42
C VAL A 492 5.51 -30.60 7.92
N HIS A 493 6.55 -30.22 7.21
CA HIS A 493 7.94 -30.47 7.59
C HIS A 493 8.70 -29.17 7.65
N ASN A 494 9.17 -28.77 8.84
CA ASN A 494 10.18 -27.72 8.97
C ASN A 494 11.51 -28.28 8.46
N ILE A 495 12.02 -27.74 7.35
CA ILE A 495 13.19 -28.29 6.68
C ILE A 495 14.49 -27.58 7.04
N THR A 496 14.43 -26.38 7.60
CA THR A 496 15.63 -25.68 8.06
C THR A 496 15.83 -25.79 9.56
N ASP A 497 14.76 -25.74 10.35
CA ASP A 497 14.70 -25.92 11.82
C ASP A 497 15.92 -25.28 12.51
N SER A 498 16.13 -24.00 12.27
CA SER A 498 17.33 -23.28 12.65
C SER A 498 17.00 -22.09 13.55
N GLY A 499 17.98 -21.57 14.26
CA GLY A 499 17.84 -20.30 15.02
C GLY A 499 18.22 -19.07 14.18
N TYR A 500 18.27 -19.20 12.86
CA TYR A 500 18.65 -18.18 11.90
C TYR A 500 17.43 -17.73 11.08
N SER A 501 17.56 -16.65 10.31
CA SER A 501 16.53 -16.24 9.36
C SER A 501 16.78 -16.93 8.03
N ASP A 502 15.92 -17.88 7.69
CA ASP A 502 15.94 -18.62 6.42
C ASP A 502 14.75 -18.15 5.56
N SER A 503 15.03 -17.72 4.31
CA SER A 503 14.02 -17.08 3.46
C SER A 503 14.26 -17.29 1.97
N ASN A 504 13.33 -16.80 1.15
CA ASN A 504 13.42 -16.74 -0.31
C ASN A 504 13.73 -18.08 -0.97
N GLY A 505 13.19 -19.17 -0.43
CA GLY A 505 13.36 -20.51 -0.96
C GLY A 505 12.88 -20.65 -2.40
N LYS A 506 13.65 -21.36 -3.24
CA LYS A 506 13.34 -21.68 -4.63
C LYS A 506 13.56 -23.16 -4.90
N TRP A 507 12.59 -23.81 -5.55
CA TRP A 507 12.78 -25.15 -6.07
C TRP A 507 13.74 -25.10 -7.25
N VAL A 508 14.81 -25.86 -7.19
CA VAL A 508 15.81 -25.98 -8.26
C VAL A 508 16.08 -27.45 -8.62
N LEU A 509 16.80 -27.66 -9.70
CA LEU A 509 17.12 -29.00 -10.20
C LEU A 509 15.88 -29.91 -10.38
N GLY A 510 14.79 -29.33 -10.91
CA GLY A 510 13.53 -30.06 -11.13
C GLY A 510 12.83 -30.49 -9.83
N GLY A 511 13.02 -29.76 -8.74
CA GLY A 511 12.45 -30.08 -7.42
C GLY A 511 13.31 -30.98 -6.56
N LYS A 512 14.54 -31.33 -7.01
CA LYS A 512 15.46 -32.18 -6.27
C LYS A 512 16.31 -31.43 -5.24
N ALA A 513 16.30 -30.10 -5.29
CA ALA A 513 16.99 -29.25 -4.32
C ALA A 513 16.22 -27.96 -4.10
N ILE A 514 16.52 -27.29 -2.99
CA ILE A 514 16.00 -25.99 -2.60
C ILE A 514 17.19 -25.03 -2.46
N LEU A 515 17.15 -23.92 -3.18
CA LEU A 515 18.05 -22.78 -3.01
C LEU A 515 17.36 -21.78 -2.08
N PHE A 516 18.04 -21.30 -1.04
CA PHE A 516 17.48 -20.34 -0.09
C PHE A 516 18.55 -19.42 0.48
N GLU A 517 18.12 -18.34 1.10
CA GLU A 517 18.96 -17.38 1.79
C GLU A 517 18.95 -17.62 3.29
N SER A 518 20.10 -17.45 3.95
CA SER A 518 20.22 -17.56 5.40
C SER A 518 21.29 -16.61 5.95
N ASP A 519 21.05 -16.04 7.12
CA ASP A 519 22.01 -15.20 7.85
C ASP A 519 22.93 -15.99 8.80
N ARG A 520 23.00 -17.31 8.64
CA ARG A 520 23.73 -18.22 9.56
C ARG A 520 25.24 -18.05 9.57
N ALA A 521 25.85 -17.58 8.50
CA ALA A 521 27.29 -17.39 8.38
C ALA A 521 27.71 -15.91 8.30
N GLY A 522 26.77 -14.99 8.07
CA GLY A 522 27.03 -13.56 7.94
C GLY A 522 26.92 -12.77 9.24
N TYR A 523 27.19 -11.48 9.14
CA TYR A 523 26.94 -10.53 10.23
C TYR A 523 25.44 -10.45 10.53
N ARG A 524 25.08 -10.51 11.80
CA ARG A 524 23.69 -10.37 12.28
C ARG A 524 23.54 -9.10 13.11
N SER A 525 22.53 -8.32 12.75
CA SER A 525 22.10 -7.18 13.54
C SER A 525 20.83 -7.52 14.36
N HIS A 526 20.32 -6.55 15.10
CA HIS A 526 19.08 -6.71 15.86
C HIS A 526 17.91 -7.10 14.94
N GLY A 527 17.25 -8.22 15.23
CA GLY A 527 16.13 -8.73 14.44
C GLY A 527 16.49 -9.08 13.00
N SER A 528 17.74 -9.40 12.72
CA SER A 528 18.29 -9.65 11.40
C SER A 528 18.22 -8.47 10.40
N TRP A 529 17.84 -7.29 10.86
CA TRP A 529 17.88 -6.09 10.04
C TRP A 529 19.31 -5.65 9.76
N GLY A 530 19.67 -5.57 8.46
CA GLY A 530 21.04 -5.32 8.04
C GLY A 530 21.98 -6.53 8.21
N ALA A 531 21.41 -7.71 8.39
CA ALA A 531 22.17 -8.95 8.37
C ALA A 531 22.74 -9.22 6.96
N GLU A 532 23.89 -9.88 6.92
CA GLU A 532 24.47 -10.40 5.68
C GLU A 532 23.91 -11.80 5.45
N TYR A 533 23.37 -12.04 4.24
CA TYR A 533 22.78 -13.29 3.85
C TYR A 533 23.69 -13.99 2.83
N ASP A 534 23.85 -15.30 3.00
CA ASP A 534 24.47 -16.17 2.03
C ASP A 534 23.42 -17.08 1.37
N ALA A 535 23.72 -17.54 0.17
CA ALA A 535 22.91 -18.52 -0.54
C ALA A 535 23.28 -19.95 -0.15
N TYR A 536 22.29 -20.74 0.21
CA TYR A 536 22.42 -22.14 0.59
C TYR A 536 21.65 -23.04 -0.37
N LEU A 537 22.21 -24.21 -0.64
CA LEU A 537 21.58 -25.24 -1.47
C LEU A 537 21.36 -26.50 -0.62
N MET A 538 20.11 -26.86 -0.41
CA MET A 538 19.69 -28.07 0.29
C MET A 538 19.25 -29.11 -0.73
N PHE A 539 19.91 -30.26 -0.78
CA PHE A 539 19.54 -31.36 -1.64
C PHE A 539 18.52 -32.27 -0.95
N LEU A 540 17.44 -32.57 -1.67
CA LEU A 540 16.40 -33.52 -1.25
C LEU A 540 16.60 -34.90 -1.85
N ASP A 541 17.57 -35.04 -2.78
CA ASP A 541 17.86 -36.22 -3.55
C ASP A 541 19.39 -36.41 -3.59
N LEU A 542 19.89 -37.56 -3.11
CA LEU A 542 21.32 -37.85 -3.03
C LEU A 542 21.97 -38.00 -4.42
N GLU A 543 21.23 -38.55 -5.39
CA GLU A 543 21.77 -38.69 -6.77
C GLU A 543 21.99 -37.29 -7.39
N ALA A 544 21.05 -36.34 -7.14
CA ALA A 544 21.21 -34.96 -7.56
C ALA A 544 22.42 -34.29 -6.88
N TYR A 545 22.66 -34.57 -5.60
CA TYR A 545 23.84 -34.08 -4.89
C TYR A 545 25.12 -34.61 -5.47
N ASP A 546 25.19 -35.93 -5.69
CA ASP A 546 26.40 -36.59 -6.27
C ASP A 546 26.69 -36.03 -7.66
N ARG A 547 25.64 -35.88 -8.50
CA ARG A 547 25.75 -35.28 -9.83
C ARG A 547 26.20 -33.80 -9.79
N PHE A 548 25.71 -33.02 -8.85
CA PHE A 548 26.11 -31.61 -8.67
C PHE A 548 27.60 -31.47 -8.32
N ARG A 549 28.17 -32.44 -7.63
CA ARG A 549 29.57 -32.42 -7.23
C ARG A 549 30.54 -32.92 -8.32
N MET A 550 30.02 -33.51 -9.39
CA MET A 550 30.84 -34.01 -10.50
C MET A 550 31.55 -32.86 -11.21
N SER A 551 32.79 -33.07 -11.57
CA SER A 551 33.47 -32.22 -12.53
C SER A 551 32.77 -32.31 -13.90
N LYS A 552 33.04 -31.36 -14.79
CA LYS A 552 32.48 -31.39 -16.14
C LYS A 552 32.77 -32.69 -16.87
N GLU A 553 33.99 -33.22 -16.75
CA GLU A 553 34.41 -34.47 -17.37
C GLU A 553 33.66 -35.69 -16.80
N GLU A 554 33.52 -35.78 -15.48
CA GLU A 554 32.74 -36.84 -14.82
C GLU A 554 31.26 -36.79 -15.25
N LEU A 555 30.69 -35.59 -15.39
CA LEU A 555 29.32 -35.43 -15.82
C LEU A 555 29.13 -35.90 -17.27
N GLU A 556 30.01 -35.51 -18.19
CA GLU A 556 29.98 -35.94 -19.60
C GLU A 556 30.13 -37.48 -19.71
N LEU A 557 31.01 -38.11 -18.91
CA LEU A 557 31.13 -39.55 -18.86
C LEU A 557 29.90 -40.26 -18.30
N ALA A 558 29.26 -39.68 -17.25
CA ALA A 558 28.04 -40.21 -16.67
C ALA A 558 26.87 -40.16 -17.67
N GLU A 559 26.76 -39.07 -18.43
CA GLU A 559 25.74 -38.90 -19.49
C GLU A 559 25.95 -39.89 -20.65
N ALA A 560 27.18 -40.04 -21.13
CA ALA A 560 27.49 -40.98 -22.19
C ALA A 560 27.17 -42.45 -21.78
N ASN A 561 27.46 -42.82 -20.54
CA ASN A 561 27.13 -44.12 -20.00
C ASN A 561 25.59 -44.36 -19.83
N LYS A 562 24.85 -43.32 -19.59
CA LYS A 562 23.39 -43.38 -19.49
C LYS A 562 22.77 -43.61 -20.86
N ASP A 563 23.19 -42.83 -21.87
CA ASP A 563 22.74 -42.98 -23.26
C ASP A 563 23.02 -44.38 -23.85
N GLU A 564 24.18 -44.97 -23.49
CA GLU A 564 24.49 -46.34 -23.89
C GLU A 564 23.59 -47.40 -23.24
N LYS A 565 23.21 -47.18 -21.96
CA LYS A 565 22.30 -48.08 -21.25
C LYS A 565 20.87 -48.00 -21.80
N GLU A 566 20.41 -46.82 -22.11
CA GLU A 566 19.07 -46.60 -22.69
C GLU A 566 18.99 -47.21 -24.10
N LYS A 567 19.99 -46.99 -24.97
CA LYS A 567 20.07 -47.63 -26.30
C LYS A 567 20.05 -49.15 -26.20
N LYS A 568 20.78 -49.73 -25.24
CA LYS A 568 20.81 -51.20 -25.03
C LYS A 568 19.49 -51.74 -24.45
N ALA A 569 18.70 -50.91 -23.75
CA ALA A 569 17.37 -51.26 -23.24
C ALA A 569 16.35 -51.26 -24.39
N ASP A 570 16.35 -50.22 -25.22
CA ASP A 570 15.48 -50.11 -26.39
C ASP A 570 15.72 -51.22 -27.41
N GLU A 571 17.00 -51.54 -27.70
CA GLU A 571 17.35 -52.69 -28.57
C GLU A 571 16.89 -54.06 -28.01
N LYS A 572 16.74 -54.20 -26.69
CA LYS A 572 16.22 -55.41 -26.08
C LYS A 572 14.68 -55.49 -26.10
N GLU A 573 13.98 -54.35 -26.06
CA GLU A 573 12.54 -54.31 -26.23
C GLU A 573 12.12 -54.54 -27.69
N GLU A 574 12.86 -54.00 -28.66
CA GLU A 574 12.59 -54.26 -30.09
C GLU A 574 12.86 -55.71 -30.50
N LYS A 575 13.65 -56.47 -29.73
CA LYS A 575 13.93 -57.88 -29.98
C LYS A 575 13.01 -58.85 -29.25
N LYS A 576 12.04 -58.38 -28.47
CA LYS A 576 10.96 -59.17 -27.87
C LYS A 576 9.65 -58.94 -28.62
#